data_7ad451dd3531757c365641ca73b9e7d7
#
_entry.id   7ad451dd3531757c365641ca73b9e7d7
#
_cell.length_a   1.000
_cell.length_b   1.000
_cell.length_c   1.000
_cell.angle_alpha   90.00
_cell.angle_beta   90.00
_cell.angle_gamma   90.00
#
_symmetry.space_group_name_H-M   'P 1'
#
loop_
_entity.id
_entity.type
_entity.pdbx_description
1 polymer ?
#
loop_
_entity_poly.entity_id
_entity_poly.type
_entity_poly.pdbx_seq_one_letter_code
_entity_poly.pdbx_strand_id
1 'polypeptide(L)'
;MLTVLIQAFVARVYVIPSASMENTLHGCTGCENDRVLVDKVTYRFGDVEPGEVVVFRGPEAWTSNEFRGTKSTNPVAGFVQNIGSLLGIAPANERDFVKRVIALPGQTVMCCDEQHRVVVDGKPLDEPYVHWQTGTSPADHEPFAPVRVPDGRLFVMGDNRMNSTDSRKQGGGGVAGTVPLENVIGKARYVVFPKDRWSVVSDHNPQPLG
;
A
#
# COMPACT_ATOMS: atom_id res chain seq x y z
N MET A 1 -27.53 -3.61 -11.05
CA MET A 1 -27.73 -2.84 -9.79
C MET A 1 -27.00 -3.49 -8.59
N LEU A 2 -27.13 -4.79 -8.33
CA LEU A 2 -26.47 -5.50 -7.24
C LEU A 2 -24.92 -5.42 -7.30
N THR A 3 -24.32 -5.59 -8.46
CA THR A 3 -22.86 -5.48 -8.66
C THR A 3 -22.31 -4.11 -8.31
N VAL A 4 -23.01 -3.04 -8.62
CA VAL A 4 -22.62 -1.67 -8.27
C VAL A 4 -22.63 -1.45 -6.76
N LEU A 5 -23.62 -2.00 -6.07
CA LEU A 5 -23.68 -1.92 -4.60
C LEU A 5 -22.56 -2.73 -3.95
N ILE A 6 -22.26 -3.92 -4.44
CA ILE A 6 -21.14 -4.73 -3.93
C ILE A 6 -19.83 -3.96 -4.09
N GLN A 7 -19.55 -3.41 -5.26
CA GLN A 7 -18.31 -2.66 -5.52
C GLN A 7 -18.22 -1.35 -4.74
N ALA A 8 -19.34 -0.69 -4.50
CA ALA A 8 -19.37 0.53 -3.71
C ALA A 8 -19.10 0.26 -2.22
N PHE A 9 -19.66 -0.82 -1.66
CA PHE A 9 -19.72 -1.00 -0.22
C PHE A 9 -18.98 -2.24 0.33
N VAL A 10 -18.71 -3.25 -0.49
CA VAL A 10 -18.19 -4.54 -0.01
C VAL A 10 -16.76 -4.80 -0.48
N ALA A 11 -16.53 -4.84 -1.78
CA ALA A 11 -15.22 -5.14 -2.33
C ALA A 11 -15.03 -4.50 -3.72
N ARG A 12 -13.80 -4.12 -4.04
CA ARG A 12 -13.43 -3.52 -5.32
C ARG A 12 -12.12 -4.07 -5.84
N VAL A 13 -12.00 -4.19 -7.14
CA VAL A 13 -10.73 -4.57 -7.78
C VAL A 13 -9.94 -3.30 -8.15
N TYR A 14 -8.67 -3.28 -7.75
CA TYR A 14 -7.70 -2.24 -8.08
C TYR A 14 -6.59 -2.78 -8.96
N VAL A 15 -6.13 -2.00 -9.92
CA VAL A 15 -4.95 -2.31 -10.73
C VAL A 15 -3.73 -1.72 -10.03
N ILE A 16 -2.65 -2.49 -9.90
CA ILE A 16 -1.40 -2.06 -9.27
C ILE A 16 -0.47 -1.43 -10.33
N PRO A 17 -0.20 -0.13 -10.31
CA PRO A 17 0.51 0.53 -11.40
C PRO A 17 2.01 0.67 -11.19
N SER A 18 2.52 0.34 -9.99
CA SER A 18 3.90 0.59 -9.59
C SER A 18 4.56 -0.62 -8.94
N ALA A 19 5.90 -0.65 -8.98
CA ALA A 19 6.70 -1.70 -8.38
C ALA A 19 6.97 -1.50 -6.87
N SER A 20 6.27 -0.57 -6.21
CA SER A 20 6.55 -0.24 -4.81
C SER A 20 6.22 -1.35 -3.81
N MET A 21 5.39 -2.32 -4.23
CA MET A 21 4.97 -3.47 -3.42
C MET A 21 5.53 -4.81 -3.93
N GLU A 22 6.54 -4.78 -4.79
CA GLU A 22 7.23 -6.01 -5.24
C GLU A 22 7.90 -6.72 -4.05
N ASN A 23 7.87 -8.06 -3.97
CA ASN A 23 7.25 -9.03 -4.89
C ASN A 23 5.79 -9.37 -4.50
N THR A 24 5.26 -8.76 -3.46
CA THR A 24 3.90 -9.05 -2.98
C THR A 24 2.86 -8.71 -4.04
N LEU A 25 2.98 -7.52 -4.63
CA LEU A 25 2.12 -7.05 -5.73
C LEU A 25 3.00 -6.54 -6.87
N HIS A 26 2.70 -7.01 -8.09
CA HIS A 26 3.44 -6.64 -9.29
C HIS A 26 2.76 -5.49 -10.05
N GLY A 27 3.54 -4.47 -10.40
CA GLY A 27 3.08 -3.39 -11.25
C GLY A 27 4.21 -2.60 -11.87
N CYS A 28 4.07 -2.28 -13.14
CA CYS A 28 5.01 -1.42 -13.85
C CYS A 28 4.36 -0.75 -15.06
N THR A 29 5.04 0.22 -15.65
CA THR A 29 4.58 0.83 -16.90
C THR A 29 4.82 -0.12 -18.07
N GLY A 30 3.73 -0.55 -18.72
CA GLY A 30 3.79 -1.40 -19.91
C GLY A 30 3.89 -2.91 -19.66
N CYS A 31 3.83 -3.36 -18.40
CA CYS A 31 3.70 -4.77 -18.06
C CYS A 31 2.25 -5.16 -17.76
N GLU A 32 2.02 -6.46 -17.54
CA GLU A 32 0.74 -6.99 -17.11
C GLU A 32 0.62 -6.83 -15.59
N ASN A 33 -0.06 -5.77 -15.17
CA ASN A 33 -0.20 -5.37 -13.78
C ASN A 33 -1.15 -6.28 -12.99
N ASP A 34 -0.81 -6.56 -11.73
CA ASP A 34 -1.72 -7.27 -10.82
C ASP A 34 -3.03 -6.50 -10.64
N ARG A 35 -4.13 -7.26 -10.55
CA ARG A 35 -5.43 -6.76 -10.09
C ARG A 35 -5.73 -7.37 -8.74
N VAL A 36 -5.98 -6.51 -7.77
CA VAL A 36 -6.13 -6.89 -6.37
C VAL A 36 -7.56 -6.64 -5.91
N LEU A 37 -8.17 -7.67 -5.35
CA LEU A 37 -9.47 -7.55 -4.68
C LEU A 37 -9.25 -6.93 -3.30
N VAL A 38 -9.88 -5.78 -3.09
CA VAL A 38 -9.82 -5.00 -1.86
C VAL A 38 -11.15 -5.10 -1.11
N ASP A 39 -11.08 -5.62 0.11
CA ASP A 39 -12.20 -5.73 1.04
C ASP A 39 -12.38 -4.40 1.77
N LYS A 40 -13.54 -3.79 1.61
CA LYS A 40 -13.92 -2.51 2.19
C LYS A 40 -14.73 -2.65 3.49
N VAL A 41 -15.06 -3.88 3.87
CA VAL A 41 -15.93 -4.16 5.02
C VAL A 41 -15.10 -4.42 6.28
N THR A 42 -13.93 -5.01 6.15
CA THR A 42 -13.07 -5.39 7.27
C THR A 42 -12.95 -4.28 8.32
N TYR A 43 -12.61 -3.07 7.91
CA TYR A 43 -12.36 -1.94 8.82
C TYR A 43 -13.63 -1.19 9.26
N ARG A 44 -14.81 -1.71 8.95
CA ARG A 44 -16.07 -1.26 9.56
C ARG A 44 -16.38 -1.97 10.88
N PHE A 45 -15.77 -3.13 11.08
CA PHE A 45 -16.06 -4.00 12.22
C PHE A 45 -14.80 -4.45 12.97
N GLY A 46 -13.62 -4.15 12.46
CA GLY A 46 -12.34 -4.48 13.05
C GLY A 46 -11.32 -3.36 12.86
N ASP A 47 -10.24 -3.46 13.58
CA ASP A 47 -9.14 -2.51 13.53
C ASP A 47 -8.10 -2.92 12.48
N VAL A 48 -7.27 -1.96 12.09
CA VAL A 48 -6.11 -2.20 11.23
C VAL A 48 -5.00 -2.84 12.06
N GLU A 49 -4.37 -3.88 11.54
CA GLU A 49 -3.28 -4.59 12.21
C GLU A 49 -1.93 -4.40 11.50
N PRO A 50 -0.80 -4.53 12.23
CA PRO A 50 0.52 -4.51 11.61
C PRO A 50 0.67 -5.66 10.61
N GLY A 51 1.32 -5.40 9.48
CA GLY A 51 1.53 -6.38 8.41
C GLY A 51 0.43 -6.41 7.35
N GLU A 52 -0.73 -5.84 7.60
CA GLU A 52 -1.80 -5.77 6.61
C GLU A 52 -1.41 -4.85 5.44
N VAL A 53 -1.76 -5.28 4.22
CA VAL A 53 -1.63 -4.46 3.02
C VAL A 53 -2.93 -3.69 2.81
N VAL A 54 -2.84 -2.36 2.91
CA VAL A 54 -4.00 -1.46 2.84
C VAL A 54 -3.99 -0.62 1.57
N VAL A 55 -5.19 -0.40 1.02
CA VAL A 55 -5.44 0.63 0.02
C VAL A 55 -5.99 1.85 0.73
N PHE A 56 -5.41 3.01 0.48
CA PHE A 56 -5.81 4.25 1.14
C PHE A 56 -5.67 5.45 0.20
N ARG A 57 -6.39 6.52 0.53
CA ARG A 57 -6.22 7.81 -0.13
C ARG A 57 -5.02 8.54 0.49
N GLY A 58 -4.06 8.93 -0.34
CA GLY A 58 -2.90 9.71 0.11
C GLY A 58 -3.33 11.01 0.79
N PRO A 59 -2.73 11.35 1.94
CA PRO A 59 -2.93 12.65 2.57
C PRO A 59 -2.53 13.80 1.64
N GLU A 60 -3.02 15.02 1.90
CA GLU A 60 -2.67 16.19 1.08
C GLU A 60 -1.18 16.50 1.05
N ALA A 61 -0.47 16.17 2.14
CA ALA A 61 0.98 16.31 2.24
C ALA A 61 1.77 15.36 1.32
N TRP A 62 1.13 14.31 0.80
CA TRP A 62 1.75 13.38 -0.11
C TRP A 62 1.74 13.95 -1.53
N THR A 63 2.92 14.24 -2.07
CA THR A 63 3.09 14.97 -3.34
C THR A 63 3.42 14.06 -4.53
N SER A 64 3.93 12.86 -4.30
CA SER A 64 4.21 11.92 -5.39
C SER A 64 2.96 11.14 -5.75
N ASN A 65 2.54 11.24 -6.98
CA ASN A 65 1.45 10.44 -7.55
C ASN A 65 2.02 9.12 -8.07
N GLU A 66 1.87 8.02 -7.33
CA GLU A 66 2.20 6.68 -7.84
C GLU A 66 1.28 6.31 -9.03
N PHE A 67 0.08 6.86 -9.04
CA PHE A 67 -0.93 6.66 -10.06
C PHE A 67 -1.00 7.85 -11.05
N ARG A 68 0.09 8.21 -11.70
CA ARG A 68 0.03 9.09 -12.86
C ARG A 68 -0.63 8.34 -14.01
N GLY A 69 -1.94 8.18 -13.93
CA GLY A 69 -2.76 7.82 -15.08
C GLY A 69 -2.56 8.88 -16.15
N THR A 70 -1.98 8.50 -17.28
CA THR A 70 -2.04 9.30 -18.51
C THR A 70 -3.52 9.57 -18.77
N LYS A 71 -3.97 10.81 -18.55
CA LYS A 71 -5.25 11.25 -19.11
C LYS A 71 -5.19 11.00 -20.60
N SER A 72 -5.82 9.91 -21.03
CA SER A 72 -6.00 9.67 -22.45
C SER A 72 -6.89 10.78 -22.99
N THR A 73 -6.32 11.64 -23.82
CA THR A 73 -7.04 12.68 -24.57
C THR A 73 -7.91 12.10 -25.67
N ASN A 74 -8.01 10.78 -25.75
CA ASN A 74 -8.75 10.08 -26.81
C ASN A 74 -10.19 9.81 -26.32
N PRO A 75 -11.24 10.38 -26.98
CA PRO A 75 -12.63 10.25 -26.52
C PRO A 75 -13.14 8.79 -26.51
N VAL A 76 -12.54 7.91 -27.33
CA VAL A 76 -12.84 6.47 -27.33
C VAL A 76 -12.29 5.78 -26.09
N ALA A 77 -11.10 6.18 -25.61
CA ALA A 77 -10.52 5.66 -24.37
C ALA A 77 -11.32 6.12 -23.13
N GLY A 78 -11.88 7.33 -23.16
CA GLY A 78 -12.80 7.82 -22.11
C GLY A 78 -14.09 7.01 -22.02
N PHE A 79 -14.61 6.56 -23.16
CA PHE A 79 -15.81 5.70 -23.21
C PHE A 79 -15.52 4.29 -22.67
N VAL A 80 -14.36 3.71 -23.01
CA VAL A 80 -13.90 2.40 -22.48
C VAL A 80 -13.58 2.50 -20.98
N GLN A 81 -13.03 3.61 -20.51
CA GLN A 81 -12.83 3.87 -19.08
C GLN A 81 -14.16 3.96 -18.32
N ASN A 82 -15.20 4.57 -18.91
CA ASN A 82 -16.54 4.63 -18.32
C ASN A 82 -17.21 3.25 -18.26
N ILE A 83 -17.04 2.40 -19.28
CA ILE A 83 -17.54 1.01 -19.25
C ILE A 83 -16.71 0.18 -18.26
N GLY A 84 -15.40 0.36 -18.18
CA GLY A 84 -14.54 -0.25 -17.16
C GLY A 84 -14.96 0.11 -15.74
N SER A 85 -15.36 1.37 -15.50
CA SER A 85 -15.90 1.80 -14.21
C SER A 85 -17.26 1.15 -13.89
N LEU A 86 -18.08 0.88 -14.90
CA LEU A 86 -19.36 0.19 -14.75
C LEU A 86 -19.16 -1.32 -14.45
N LEU A 87 -18.06 -1.91 -14.92
CA LEU A 87 -17.66 -3.30 -14.67
C LEU A 87 -16.77 -3.44 -13.43
N GLY A 88 -16.52 -2.33 -12.69
CA GLY A 88 -15.74 -2.33 -11.44
C GLY A 88 -14.23 -2.38 -11.62
N ILE A 89 -13.74 -2.22 -12.82
CA ILE A 89 -12.33 -2.03 -13.13
C ILE A 89 -12.12 -0.51 -13.26
N ALA A 90 -12.33 0.23 -12.18
CA ALA A 90 -11.97 1.63 -12.19
C ALA A 90 -10.44 1.72 -12.04
N PRO A 91 -9.77 2.56 -12.85
CA PRO A 91 -8.42 2.98 -12.50
C PRO A 91 -8.46 3.53 -11.07
N ALA A 92 -7.45 3.22 -10.27
CA ALA A 92 -7.28 3.87 -8.98
C ALA A 92 -7.34 5.39 -9.18
N ASN A 93 -7.96 6.12 -8.26
CA ASN A 93 -7.88 7.57 -8.30
C ASN A 93 -6.41 7.98 -8.26
N GLU A 94 -6.06 9.07 -8.89
CA GLU A 94 -4.68 9.60 -8.94
C GLU A 94 -4.02 9.78 -7.56
N ARG A 95 -4.78 9.58 -6.47
CA ARG A 95 -4.36 9.70 -5.06
C ARG A 95 -4.54 8.43 -4.23
N ASP A 96 -4.90 7.29 -4.83
CA ASP A 96 -5.00 6.03 -4.09
C ASP A 96 -3.61 5.36 -4.06
N PHE A 97 -3.23 4.82 -2.91
CA PHE A 97 -1.95 4.15 -2.68
C PHE A 97 -2.18 2.77 -2.09
N VAL A 98 -1.21 1.89 -2.30
CA VAL A 98 -1.17 0.55 -1.68
C VAL A 98 0.14 0.41 -0.93
N LYS A 99 0.10 0.18 0.38
CA LYS A 99 1.28 -0.01 1.24
C LYS A 99 0.97 -1.00 2.35
N ARG A 100 2.02 -1.50 2.99
CA ARG A 100 1.92 -2.34 4.18
C ARG A 100 1.96 -1.49 5.45
N VAL A 101 1.12 -1.84 6.41
CA VAL A 101 1.09 -1.22 7.74
C VAL A 101 2.29 -1.71 8.54
N ILE A 102 3.10 -0.78 9.01
CA ILE A 102 4.32 -1.06 9.78
C ILE A 102 4.14 -0.72 11.26
N ALA A 103 3.53 0.44 11.54
CA ALA A 103 3.27 0.85 12.91
C ALA A 103 1.90 1.51 13.05
N LEU A 104 1.29 1.27 14.21
CA LEU A 104 -0.03 1.71 14.63
C LEU A 104 0.02 3.02 15.43
N PRO A 105 -1.13 3.67 15.69
CA PRO A 105 -1.19 4.85 16.55
C PRO A 105 -0.50 4.62 17.89
N GLY A 106 0.26 5.61 18.34
CA GLY A 106 0.99 5.57 19.61
C GLY A 106 2.34 4.83 19.58
N GLN A 107 2.61 3.99 18.59
CA GLN A 107 3.90 3.30 18.44
C GLN A 107 4.99 4.25 17.94
N THR A 108 6.23 3.91 18.23
CA THR A 108 7.42 4.62 17.71
C THR A 108 8.18 3.74 16.76
N VAL A 109 8.34 4.17 15.51
CA VAL A 109 9.05 3.46 14.45
C VAL A 109 10.32 4.20 14.06
N MET A 110 11.41 3.47 13.84
CA MET A 110 12.69 4.02 13.39
C MET A 110 13.46 3.01 12.51
N CYS A 111 14.42 3.48 11.77
CA CYS A 111 15.42 2.64 11.13
C CYS A 111 16.81 3.18 11.41
N CYS A 112 17.76 2.36 11.82
CA CYS A 112 17.74 0.91 11.86
C CYS A 112 18.46 0.44 13.14
N ASP A 113 18.30 -0.86 13.46
CA ASP A 113 19.17 -1.53 14.43
C ASP A 113 20.53 -1.90 13.80
N GLU A 114 21.38 -2.60 14.55
CA GLU A 114 22.71 -3.04 14.10
C GLU A 114 22.67 -4.03 12.91
N GLN A 115 21.52 -4.70 12.70
CA GLN A 115 21.28 -5.60 11.58
C GLN A 115 20.51 -4.94 10.43
N HIS A 116 20.41 -3.62 10.43
CA HIS A 116 19.71 -2.80 9.43
C HIS A 116 18.20 -3.07 9.32
N ARG A 117 17.57 -3.56 10.41
CA ARG A 117 16.12 -3.81 10.46
C ARG A 117 15.37 -2.57 10.95
N VAL A 118 14.14 -2.43 10.49
CA VAL A 118 13.18 -1.47 11.06
C VAL A 118 12.83 -1.90 12.48
N VAL A 119 12.68 -0.93 13.37
CA VAL A 119 12.40 -1.13 14.79
C VAL A 119 11.11 -0.43 15.15
N VAL A 120 10.20 -1.13 15.85
CA VAL A 120 8.97 -0.56 16.40
C VAL A 120 8.96 -0.79 17.91
N ASP A 121 8.80 0.28 18.68
CA ASP A 121 8.81 0.28 20.14
C ASP A 121 10.04 -0.45 20.75
N GLY A 122 11.20 -0.24 20.12
CA GLY A 122 12.47 -0.85 20.52
C GLY A 122 12.65 -2.31 20.11
N LYS A 123 11.69 -2.93 19.43
CA LYS A 123 11.77 -4.31 18.94
C LYS A 123 11.99 -4.33 17.42
N PRO A 124 13.00 -5.10 16.94
CA PRO A 124 13.22 -5.23 15.50
C PRO A 124 12.09 -6.03 14.84
N LEU A 125 11.73 -5.64 13.62
CA LEU A 125 10.69 -6.31 12.85
C LEU A 125 11.21 -7.57 12.16
N ASP A 126 10.32 -8.57 12.00
CA ASP A 126 10.50 -9.72 11.12
C ASP A 126 9.75 -9.49 9.81
N GLU A 127 10.46 -9.23 8.72
CA GLU A 127 9.89 -8.73 7.48
C GLU A 127 10.24 -9.62 6.26
N PRO A 128 9.79 -10.89 6.21
CA PRO A 128 10.14 -11.82 5.15
C PRO A 128 9.59 -11.42 3.76
N TYR A 129 8.65 -10.50 3.73
CA TYR A 129 8.01 -9.97 2.51
C TYR A 129 8.83 -8.86 1.83
N VAL A 130 9.87 -8.34 2.49
CA VAL A 130 10.67 -7.25 1.91
C VAL A 130 11.43 -7.72 0.70
N HIS A 131 11.25 -7.00 -0.39
CA HIS A 131 11.99 -7.22 -1.63
C HIS A 131 13.22 -6.32 -1.70
N TRP A 132 14.38 -6.96 -1.84
CA TRP A 132 15.65 -6.29 -2.14
C TRP A 132 15.97 -6.47 -3.61
N GLN A 133 16.23 -5.37 -4.30
CA GLN A 133 16.60 -5.41 -5.71
C GLN A 133 17.96 -6.10 -5.88
N THR A 134 18.22 -6.65 -7.07
CA THR A 134 19.51 -7.28 -7.39
C THR A 134 20.67 -6.33 -7.07
N GLY A 135 21.61 -6.79 -6.27
CA GLY A 135 22.76 -6.00 -5.84
C GLY A 135 22.51 -5.09 -4.63
N THR A 136 21.31 -5.14 -4.02
CA THR A 136 21.02 -4.45 -2.77
C THR A 136 20.76 -5.44 -1.63
N SER A 137 20.85 -4.96 -0.40
CA SER A 137 20.74 -5.73 0.83
C SER A 137 20.09 -4.90 1.95
N PRO A 138 19.78 -5.47 3.09
CA PRO A 138 19.34 -4.70 4.25
C PRO A 138 20.28 -3.55 4.65
N ALA A 139 21.58 -3.66 4.39
CA ALA A 139 22.55 -2.60 4.67
C ALA A 139 22.34 -1.33 3.85
N ASP A 140 21.64 -1.44 2.72
CA ASP A 140 21.29 -0.29 1.87
C ASP A 140 19.99 0.41 2.30
N HIS A 141 19.37 -0.07 3.40
CA HIS A 141 18.16 0.53 3.93
C HIS A 141 18.44 1.97 4.39
N GLU A 142 17.73 2.93 3.81
CA GLU A 142 17.88 4.34 4.16
C GLU A 142 17.44 4.58 5.61
N PRO A 143 18.33 5.03 6.51
CA PRO A 143 17.98 5.31 7.89
C PRO A 143 16.98 6.46 8.00
N PHE A 144 16.07 6.38 8.97
CA PHE A 144 15.19 7.49 9.34
C PHE A 144 15.07 7.62 10.87
N ALA A 145 14.89 8.86 11.31
CA ALA A 145 14.78 9.21 12.72
C ALA A 145 13.51 8.60 13.35
N PRO A 146 13.47 8.39 14.69
CA PRO A 146 12.29 7.91 15.38
C PRO A 146 11.06 8.78 15.08
N VAL A 147 9.96 8.12 14.67
CA VAL A 147 8.67 8.73 14.40
C VAL A 147 7.64 8.12 15.36
N ARG A 148 7.13 8.92 16.29
CA ARG A 148 5.95 8.54 17.05
C ARG A 148 4.72 8.72 16.19
N VAL A 149 4.03 7.63 15.92
CA VAL A 149 2.80 7.64 15.11
C VAL A 149 1.68 8.33 15.91
N PRO A 150 1.10 9.43 15.42
CA PRO A 150 0.02 10.11 16.13
C PRO A 150 -1.24 9.25 16.26
N ASP A 151 -2.09 9.59 17.20
CA ASP A 151 -3.40 8.96 17.35
C ASP A 151 -4.21 9.09 16.03
N GLY A 152 -4.89 8.01 15.67
CA GLY A 152 -5.69 7.96 14.44
C GLY A 152 -4.88 7.92 13.14
N ARG A 153 -3.57 7.64 13.19
CA ARG A 153 -2.70 7.57 12.00
C ARG A 153 -1.93 6.25 11.93
N LEU A 154 -1.43 5.93 10.75
CA LEU A 154 -0.62 4.75 10.47
C LEU A 154 0.74 5.16 9.89
N PHE A 155 1.77 4.38 10.16
CA PHE A 155 3.01 4.43 9.42
C PHE A 155 3.06 3.26 8.46
N VAL A 156 3.19 3.54 7.17
CA VAL A 156 3.11 2.53 6.11
C VAL A 156 4.38 2.54 5.26
N MET A 157 4.78 1.36 4.78
CA MET A 157 5.94 1.22 3.89
C MET A 157 5.60 0.30 2.70
N GLY A 158 6.31 0.50 1.59
CA GLY A 158 6.28 -0.47 0.49
C GLY A 158 7.16 -1.67 0.77
N ASP A 159 6.79 -2.83 0.24
CA ASP A 159 7.57 -4.06 0.36
C ASP A 159 8.87 -3.98 -0.46
N ASN A 160 8.87 -3.24 -1.58
CA ASN A 160 10.07 -2.85 -2.30
C ASN A 160 10.69 -1.61 -1.66
N ARG A 161 11.50 -1.79 -0.63
CA ARG A 161 12.10 -0.74 0.20
C ARG A 161 12.89 0.29 -0.58
N MET A 162 13.57 -0.11 -1.63
CA MET A 162 14.42 0.73 -2.45
C MET A 162 13.63 1.53 -3.49
N ASN A 163 12.44 1.06 -3.86
CA ASN A 163 11.59 1.68 -4.89
C ASN A 163 10.20 2.03 -4.37
N SER A 164 10.13 2.58 -3.15
CA SER A 164 8.88 3.04 -2.58
C SER A 164 9.00 4.46 -2.04
N THR A 165 8.05 5.29 -2.42
CA THR A 165 7.83 6.60 -1.82
C THR A 165 6.64 6.49 -0.87
N ASP A 166 6.92 6.27 0.41
CA ASP A 166 5.95 5.97 1.46
C ASP A 166 6.13 6.90 2.68
N SER A 167 5.66 6.50 3.87
CA SER A 167 5.72 7.32 5.09
C SER A 167 7.12 7.82 5.43
N ARG A 168 8.17 7.16 4.95
CA ARG A 168 9.57 7.60 5.16
C ARG A 168 9.89 8.89 4.41
N LYS A 169 9.28 9.10 3.24
CA LYS A 169 9.65 10.15 2.27
C LYS A 169 8.52 11.14 1.97
N GLN A 170 7.29 10.68 1.96
CA GLN A 170 6.12 11.50 1.66
C GLN A 170 5.92 12.58 2.73
N GLY A 171 5.49 13.77 2.32
CA GLY A 171 5.32 14.91 3.21
C GLY A 171 6.61 15.40 3.87
N GLY A 172 7.78 14.96 3.36
CA GLY A 172 9.09 15.20 3.99
C GLY A 172 9.44 14.19 5.08
N GLY A 173 8.68 13.09 5.20
CA GLY A 173 8.86 12.06 6.22
C GLY A 173 8.32 12.45 7.60
N GLY A 174 8.73 11.71 8.62
CA GLY A 174 8.28 11.96 10.00
C GLY A 174 6.76 11.85 10.17
N VAL A 175 6.20 12.68 11.04
CA VAL A 175 4.75 12.69 11.33
C VAL A 175 3.94 13.08 10.09
N ALA A 176 4.44 13.97 9.24
CA ALA A 176 3.73 14.38 8.03
C ALA A 176 3.61 13.26 6.99
N GLY A 177 4.51 12.28 7.03
CA GLY A 177 4.44 11.07 6.19
C GLY A 177 3.41 10.03 6.65
N THR A 178 2.85 10.15 7.86
CA THR A 178 1.85 9.20 8.37
C THR A 178 0.49 9.35 7.67
N VAL A 179 -0.29 8.26 7.61
CA VAL A 179 -1.58 8.19 6.91
C VAL A 179 -2.72 8.20 7.92
N PRO A 180 -3.72 9.08 7.80
CA PRO A 180 -4.92 9.02 8.64
C PRO A 180 -5.69 7.69 8.46
N LEU A 181 -6.18 7.10 9.54
CA LEU A 181 -7.03 5.90 9.49
C LEU A 181 -8.29 6.11 8.64
N GLU A 182 -8.87 7.29 8.68
CA GLU A 182 -10.04 7.66 7.89
C GLU A 182 -9.79 7.64 6.37
N ASN A 183 -8.52 7.71 5.96
CA ASN A 183 -8.14 7.62 4.56
C ASN A 183 -8.06 6.16 4.06
N VAL A 184 -8.10 5.17 4.96
CA VAL A 184 -8.04 3.75 4.58
C VAL A 184 -9.34 3.36 3.87
N ILE A 185 -9.20 2.84 2.64
CA ILE A 185 -10.31 2.42 1.80
C ILE A 185 -10.67 0.95 2.08
N GLY A 186 -9.64 0.11 2.30
CA GLY A 186 -9.85 -1.31 2.59
C GLY A 186 -8.56 -2.12 2.60
N LYS A 187 -8.70 -3.41 2.91
CA LYS A 187 -7.63 -4.41 2.97
C LYS A 187 -7.47 -5.14 1.64
N ALA A 188 -6.26 -5.20 1.11
CA ALA A 188 -5.93 -6.03 -0.04
C ALA A 188 -5.96 -7.51 0.37
N ARG A 189 -6.79 -8.33 -0.30
CA ARG A 189 -7.01 -9.73 0.08
C ARG A 189 -6.41 -10.73 -0.90
N TYR A 190 -6.66 -10.51 -2.19
CA TYR A 190 -6.33 -11.49 -3.22
C TYR A 190 -5.81 -10.80 -4.48
N VAL A 191 -4.75 -11.32 -5.05
CA VAL A 191 -4.42 -11.07 -6.45
C VAL A 191 -5.36 -11.92 -7.30
N VAL A 192 -6.18 -11.28 -8.13
CA VAL A 192 -7.21 -11.94 -8.95
C VAL A 192 -6.92 -11.92 -10.45
N PHE A 193 -5.85 -11.25 -10.85
CA PHE A 193 -5.34 -11.21 -12.22
C PHE A 193 -3.88 -10.71 -12.18
N PRO A 194 -2.99 -11.20 -13.07
CA PRO A 194 -3.19 -12.27 -14.05
C PRO A 194 -3.37 -13.65 -13.38
N LYS A 195 -3.85 -14.63 -14.14
CA LYS A 195 -4.28 -15.94 -13.57
C LYS A 195 -3.10 -16.73 -12.97
N ASP A 196 -1.94 -16.63 -13.55
CA ASP A 196 -0.70 -17.29 -13.10
C ASP A 196 -0.14 -16.69 -11.79
N ARG A 197 -0.65 -15.50 -11.39
CA ARG A 197 -0.30 -14.82 -10.15
C ARG A 197 -1.42 -14.86 -9.10
N TRP A 198 -2.49 -15.63 -9.30
CA TRP A 198 -3.54 -15.74 -8.30
C TRP A 198 -2.98 -16.20 -6.96
N SER A 199 -3.17 -15.38 -5.94
CA SER A 199 -2.63 -15.62 -4.60
C SER A 199 -3.39 -14.83 -3.54
N VAL A 200 -3.24 -15.27 -2.29
CA VAL A 200 -3.63 -14.48 -1.12
C VAL A 200 -2.55 -13.43 -0.87
N VAL A 201 -2.94 -12.20 -0.64
CA VAL A 201 -2.01 -11.16 -0.18
C VAL A 201 -1.66 -11.44 1.27
N SER A 202 -0.37 -11.70 1.55
CA SER A 202 0.10 -12.00 2.90
C SER A 202 -0.05 -10.79 3.82
N ASP A 203 -0.63 -11.03 4.99
CA ASP A 203 -0.76 -10.11 6.11
C ASP A 203 0.14 -10.52 7.30
N HIS A 204 1.32 -11.07 7.01
CA HIS A 204 2.31 -11.42 8.01
C HIS A 204 2.58 -10.24 8.94
N ASN A 205 2.25 -10.42 10.23
CA ASN A 205 2.54 -9.42 11.24
C ASN A 205 4.05 -9.37 11.53
N PRO A 206 4.73 -8.26 11.19
CA PRO A 206 6.17 -8.16 11.37
C PRO A 206 6.58 -7.88 12.81
N GLN A 207 5.63 -7.46 13.65
CA GLN A 207 5.92 -7.14 15.05
C GLN A 207 5.95 -8.44 15.86
N PRO A 208 7.04 -8.73 16.61
CA PRO A 208 7.11 -9.93 17.42
C PRO A 208 6.00 -9.91 18.48
N LEU A 209 5.32 -11.03 18.63
CA LEU A 209 4.37 -11.22 19.71
C LEU A 209 5.10 -10.98 21.02
N GLY A 210 4.58 -10.06 21.83
CA GLY A 210 5.16 -9.61 23.09
C GLY A 210 5.14 -10.69 24.17
#